data_a535fddac68f2c2932bb1090d429550d
#
_entry.id   a535fddac68f2c2932bb1090d429550d
#
_cell.length_a   1.000
_cell.length_b   1.000
_cell.length_c   1.000
_cell.angle_alpha   90.00
_cell.angle_beta   90.00
_cell.angle_gamma   90.00
#
_symmetry.space_group_name_H-M   'P 1'
#
loop_
_entity.id
_entity.type
_entity.pdbx_description
1 polymer ?
#
loop_
_entity_poly.entity_id
_entity_poly.type
_entity_poly.pdbx_seq_one_letter_code
_entity_poly.pdbx_strand_id
1 'polypeptide(L)'
;MDAILGGKALVNGTDIWTEYGVFLAEKRRGDRNNLKAILSPAKTKTHVAVDIREENGEKYSTALNVKNQARDVKLYFALYADTRKEWLAQYKAFIAFLKAGDDGWLDIEFPDLDMTLRVFYKEASDYEPLTYLWREGKQASRFYVTFREPNPT
;
A
#
# COMPACT_ATOMS: atom_id res chain seq x y z
N MET A 1 -6.07 22.56 -0.51
CA MET A 1 -5.81 21.14 -0.87
C MET A 1 -4.46 20.68 -0.39
N ASP A 2 -3.38 21.39 -0.69
CA ASP A 2 -2.04 20.96 -0.29
C ASP A 2 -1.85 20.85 1.22
N ALA A 3 -2.48 21.73 1.99
CA ALA A 3 -2.42 21.69 3.45
C ALA A 3 -3.09 20.43 4.03
N ILE A 4 -4.02 19.82 3.29
CA ILE A 4 -4.75 18.64 3.72
C ILE A 4 -4.11 17.35 3.17
N LEU A 5 -3.69 17.36 1.90
CA LEU A 5 -3.23 16.17 1.19
C LEU A 5 -1.71 16.03 1.17
N GLY A 6 -0.98 17.14 1.30
CA GLY A 6 0.48 17.09 1.29
C GLY A 6 1.04 16.46 2.56
N GLY A 7 2.15 15.74 2.43
CA GLY A 7 2.87 15.14 3.55
C GLY A 7 2.19 13.95 4.21
N LYS A 8 1.14 13.39 3.61
CA LYS A 8 0.41 12.25 4.19
C LYS A 8 1.04 10.90 3.87
N ALA A 9 1.70 10.80 2.73
CA ALA A 9 2.44 9.61 2.35
C ALA A 9 3.68 10.04 1.57
N LEU A 10 4.83 9.58 2.03
CA LEU A 10 6.12 9.85 1.40
C LEU A 10 6.71 8.52 0.94
N VAL A 11 7.09 8.44 -0.32
CA VAL A 11 7.71 7.25 -0.89
C VAL A 11 9.16 7.60 -1.24
N ASN A 12 10.11 6.95 -0.58
CA ASN A 12 11.53 7.24 -0.71
C ASN A 12 11.84 8.73 -0.52
N GLY A 13 11.15 9.36 0.44
CA GLY A 13 11.31 10.78 0.74
C GLY A 13 10.53 11.73 -0.17
N THR A 14 9.82 11.21 -1.17
CA THR A 14 9.04 12.03 -2.12
C THR A 14 7.58 12.07 -1.71
N ASP A 15 7.03 13.27 -1.54
CA ASP A 15 5.61 13.46 -1.28
C ASP A 15 4.83 13.18 -2.56
N ILE A 16 4.03 12.11 -2.55
CA ILE A 16 3.31 11.66 -3.74
C ILE A 16 2.24 12.66 -4.19
N TRP A 17 1.67 13.44 -3.28
CA TRP A 17 0.72 14.48 -3.67
C TRP A 17 1.40 15.61 -4.44
N THR A 18 2.50 16.11 -3.90
CA THR A 18 3.23 17.23 -4.52
C THR A 18 3.77 16.88 -5.89
N GLU A 19 4.33 15.67 -6.04
CA GLU A 19 5.00 15.25 -7.28
C GLU A 19 4.06 14.65 -8.33
N TYR A 20 3.04 13.91 -7.89
CA TYR A 20 2.20 13.12 -8.82
C TYR A 20 0.72 13.42 -8.73
N GLY A 21 0.28 14.24 -7.79
CA GLY A 21 -1.14 14.47 -7.55
C GLY A 21 -1.87 13.25 -7.03
N VAL A 22 -1.16 12.34 -6.38
CA VAL A 22 -1.70 11.08 -5.84
C VAL A 22 -1.83 11.19 -4.34
N PHE A 23 -2.91 10.69 -3.79
CA PHE A 23 -3.14 10.67 -2.35
C PHE A 23 -3.87 9.39 -1.95
N LEU A 24 -3.76 9.05 -0.67
CA LEU A 24 -4.49 7.92 -0.12
C LEU A 24 -5.98 8.24 -0.09
N ALA A 25 -6.77 7.33 -0.60
CA ALA A 25 -8.21 7.49 -0.69
C ALA A 25 -8.92 6.20 -0.30
N GLU A 26 -10.23 6.29 -0.12
CA GLU A 26 -11.07 5.14 0.17
C GLU A 26 -12.10 4.96 -0.92
N LYS A 27 -12.54 3.72 -1.12
CA LYS A 27 -13.55 3.41 -2.14
C LYS A 27 -14.90 4.00 -1.79
N ARG A 28 -15.24 4.03 -0.51
CA ARG A 28 -16.51 4.56 0.01
C ARG A 28 -16.24 5.52 1.14
N ARG A 29 -17.13 6.48 1.29
CA ARG A 29 -17.07 7.42 2.41
C ARG A 29 -17.19 6.66 3.73
N GLY A 30 -16.30 6.93 4.66
CA GLY A 30 -16.28 6.30 5.98
C GLY A 30 -15.48 5.01 6.06
N ASP A 31 -15.03 4.45 4.94
CA ASP A 31 -14.16 3.28 4.94
C ASP A 31 -12.79 3.65 5.53
N ARG A 32 -12.11 2.65 6.09
CA ARG A 32 -10.78 2.80 6.68
C ARG A 32 -9.86 1.68 6.17
N ASN A 33 -10.01 1.29 4.90
CA ASN A 33 -9.28 0.15 4.34
C ASN A 33 -7.77 0.37 4.32
N ASN A 34 -7.31 1.60 4.02
CA ASN A 34 -5.88 1.91 4.04
C ASN A 34 -5.29 1.75 5.44
N LEU A 35 -5.95 2.32 6.44
CA LEU A 35 -5.49 2.21 7.83
C LEU A 35 -5.50 0.75 8.28
N LYS A 36 -6.54 0.01 7.96
CA LYS A 36 -6.63 -1.42 8.28
C LYS A 36 -5.50 -2.22 7.63
N ALA A 37 -5.21 -1.95 6.35
CA ALA A 37 -4.14 -2.64 5.64
C ALA A 37 -2.77 -2.35 6.24
N ILE A 38 -2.50 -1.11 6.61
CA ILE A 38 -1.24 -0.71 7.22
C ILE A 38 -1.05 -1.34 8.60
N LEU A 39 -2.11 -1.35 9.41
CA LEU A 39 -2.05 -1.79 10.81
C LEU A 39 -2.31 -3.28 11.01
N SER A 40 -2.77 -4.01 10.01
CA SER A 40 -3.03 -5.45 10.13
C SER A 40 -1.73 -6.21 10.33
N PRO A 41 -1.57 -6.94 11.45
CA PRO A 41 -0.34 -7.69 11.65
C PRO A 41 -0.20 -8.84 10.66
N ALA A 42 1.04 -9.17 10.34
CA ALA A 42 1.33 -10.31 9.49
C ALA A 42 1.00 -11.61 10.24
N LYS A 43 0.69 -12.66 9.49
CA LYS A 43 0.55 -13.99 10.07
C LYS A 43 1.92 -14.49 10.53
N THR A 44 1.93 -15.26 11.58
CA THR A 44 3.16 -15.90 12.07
C THR A 44 3.47 -17.15 11.25
N LYS A 45 4.75 -17.48 11.18
CA LYS A 45 5.18 -18.74 10.57
C LYS A 45 4.71 -19.90 11.40
N THR A 46 4.39 -21.01 10.74
CA THR A 46 3.92 -22.23 11.40
C THR A 46 5.02 -22.80 12.28
N HIS A 47 4.65 -23.16 13.51
CA HIS A 47 5.55 -23.85 14.43
C HIS A 47 5.61 -25.33 14.08
N VAL A 48 6.75 -25.94 14.37
CA VAL A 48 6.93 -27.38 14.21
C VAL A 48 6.14 -28.07 15.32
N ALA A 49 5.22 -28.96 14.95
CA ALA A 49 4.41 -29.72 15.86
C ALA A 49 4.68 -31.22 15.71
N VAL A 50 4.54 -31.95 16.82
CA VAL A 50 4.60 -33.41 16.80
C VAL A 50 3.24 -33.92 17.21
N ASP A 51 2.63 -34.74 16.34
CA ASP A 51 1.34 -35.39 16.61
C ASP A 51 1.59 -36.87 16.89
N ILE A 52 1.36 -37.24 18.15
CA ILE A 52 1.52 -38.64 18.59
C ILE A 52 0.14 -39.26 18.65
N ARG A 53 -0.05 -40.33 17.90
CA ARG A 53 -1.35 -40.97 17.70
C ARG A 53 -2.04 -41.39 19.02
N GLU A 54 -1.23 -41.83 19.98
CA GLU A 54 -1.73 -42.35 21.27
C GLU A 54 -1.91 -41.24 22.31
N GLU A 55 -1.65 -39.99 21.95
CA GLU A 55 -1.79 -38.85 22.86
C GLU A 55 -2.81 -37.87 22.33
N ASN A 56 -3.40 -37.10 23.25
CA ASN A 56 -4.32 -36.03 22.85
C ASN A 56 -3.55 -34.82 22.29
N GLY A 57 -4.07 -34.28 21.18
CA GLY A 57 -3.59 -33.01 20.59
C GLY A 57 -2.21 -33.11 19.98
N GLU A 58 -1.54 -32.00 19.95
CA GLU A 58 -0.23 -31.80 19.32
C GLU A 58 0.77 -31.34 20.37
N LYS A 59 2.03 -31.67 20.14
CA LYS A 59 3.12 -31.23 21.02
C LYS A 59 3.98 -30.21 20.33
N TYR A 60 4.33 -29.16 21.05
CA TYR A 60 5.21 -28.08 20.61
C TYR A 60 6.38 -27.94 21.58
N SER A 61 7.41 -27.24 21.12
CA SER A 61 8.50 -26.84 22.00
C SER A 61 7.97 -25.96 23.14
N THR A 62 8.56 -26.09 24.33
CA THR A 62 8.19 -25.26 25.49
C THR A 62 8.47 -23.77 25.25
N ALA A 63 9.43 -23.46 24.38
CA ALA A 63 9.72 -22.09 23.96
C ALA A 63 9.42 -21.98 22.45
N LEU A 64 8.44 -21.15 22.11
CA LEU A 64 8.07 -20.91 20.72
C LEU A 64 8.78 -19.67 20.20
N ASN A 65 9.49 -19.82 19.08
CA ASN A 65 10.15 -18.71 18.42
C ASN A 65 9.20 -18.12 17.38
N VAL A 66 8.50 -17.06 17.75
CA VAL A 66 7.47 -16.44 16.90
C VAL A 66 8.13 -15.55 15.86
N LYS A 67 7.93 -15.90 14.59
CA LYS A 67 8.42 -15.11 13.45
C LYS A 67 7.26 -14.82 12.52
N ASN A 68 7.29 -13.64 11.90
CA ASN A 68 6.24 -13.22 10.98
C ASN A 68 6.49 -13.72 9.57
N GLN A 69 5.41 -14.05 8.87
CA GLN A 69 5.44 -14.27 7.42
C GLN A 69 5.48 -12.92 6.71
N ALA A 70 5.90 -12.91 5.45
CA ALA A 70 5.72 -11.76 4.58
C ALA A 70 4.22 -11.47 4.42
N ARG A 71 3.88 -10.22 4.16
CA ARG A 71 2.49 -9.82 3.94
C ARG A 71 2.34 -8.95 2.70
N ASP A 72 1.14 -8.93 2.14
CA ASP A 72 0.77 -7.98 1.11
C ASP A 72 0.04 -6.80 1.76
N VAL A 73 0.40 -5.59 1.36
CA VAL A 73 -0.25 -4.37 1.81
C VAL A 73 -0.94 -3.74 0.61
N LYS A 74 -2.26 -3.68 0.64
CA LYS A 74 -3.07 -3.15 -0.44
C LYS A 74 -3.55 -1.76 -0.05
N LEU A 75 -3.11 -0.75 -0.79
CA LEU A 75 -3.45 0.64 -0.53
C LEU A 75 -4.29 1.21 -1.66
N TYR A 76 -5.33 1.96 -1.31
CA TYR A 76 -6.17 2.67 -2.25
C TYR A 76 -5.64 4.09 -2.44
N PHE A 77 -5.51 4.47 -3.71
CA PHE A 77 -5.04 5.79 -4.09
C PHE A 77 -6.05 6.47 -4.99
N ALA A 78 -6.05 7.78 -4.96
CA ALA A 78 -6.73 8.61 -5.94
C ALA A 78 -5.71 9.53 -6.59
N LEU A 79 -5.94 9.84 -7.85
CA LEU A 79 -5.11 10.73 -8.63
C LEU A 79 -5.97 11.85 -9.18
N TYR A 80 -5.49 13.08 -9.04
CA TYR A 80 -6.17 14.27 -9.50
C TYR A 80 -5.22 15.10 -10.37
N ALA A 81 -5.71 15.56 -11.51
CA ALA A 81 -4.95 16.41 -12.42
C ALA A 81 -5.85 17.46 -13.04
N ASP A 82 -5.24 18.58 -13.47
CA ASP A 82 -5.97 19.70 -14.04
C ASP A 82 -6.42 19.45 -15.48
N THR A 83 -5.71 18.61 -16.22
CA THR A 83 -6.04 18.26 -17.61
C THR A 83 -5.94 16.75 -17.81
N ARG A 84 -6.60 16.25 -18.86
CA ARG A 84 -6.55 14.83 -19.23
C ARG A 84 -5.14 14.40 -19.60
N LYS A 85 -4.41 15.25 -20.30
CA LYS A 85 -3.03 14.97 -20.69
C LYS A 85 -2.12 14.83 -19.48
N GLU A 86 -2.24 15.74 -18.53
CA GLU A 86 -1.48 15.67 -17.26
C GLU A 86 -1.87 14.46 -16.44
N TRP A 87 -3.17 14.15 -16.36
CA TRP A 87 -3.68 12.99 -15.64
C TRP A 87 -3.03 11.70 -16.14
N LEU A 88 -3.00 11.47 -17.45
CA LEU A 88 -2.39 10.27 -18.01
C LEU A 88 -0.89 10.23 -17.77
N ALA A 89 -0.20 11.37 -17.96
CA ALA A 89 1.23 11.47 -17.72
C ALA A 89 1.58 11.22 -16.26
N GLN A 90 0.82 11.79 -15.34
CA GLN A 90 1.03 11.61 -13.90
C GLN A 90 0.80 10.16 -13.46
N TYR A 91 -0.24 9.51 -13.98
CA TYR A 91 -0.50 8.10 -13.68
C TYR A 91 0.65 7.20 -14.12
N LYS A 92 1.09 7.36 -15.36
CA LYS A 92 2.21 6.58 -15.91
C LYS A 92 3.50 6.83 -15.13
N ALA A 93 3.76 8.09 -14.81
CA ALA A 93 4.95 8.48 -14.05
C ALA A 93 4.93 7.88 -12.63
N PHE A 94 3.78 7.90 -11.98
CA PHE A 94 3.63 7.36 -10.63
C PHE A 94 3.88 5.85 -10.61
N ILE A 95 3.28 5.10 -11.53
CA ILE A 95 3.50 3.66 -11.62
C ILE A 95 4.96 3.33 -11.95
N ALA A 96 5.58 4.08 -12.86
CA ALA A 96 7.00 3.90 -13.16
C ALA A 96 7.89 4.19 -11.94
N PHE A 97 7.55 5.23 -11.19
CA PHE A 97 8.24 5.58 -9.95
C PHE A 97 8.16 4.44 -8.92
N LEU A 98 6.98 3.85 -8.74
CA LEU A 98 6.80 2.73 -7.80
C LEU A 98 7.58 1.48 -8.24
N LYS A 99 7.63 1.21 -9.54
CA LYS A 99 8.38 0.06 -10.07
C LYS A 99 9.88 0.24 -9.96
N ALA A 100 10.36 1.45 -10.19
CA ALA A 100 11.79 1.75 -10.14
C ALA A 100 12.32 1.74 -8.72
N GLY A 101 11.67 2.47 -7.82
CA GLY A 101 12.10 2.57 -6.42
C GLY A 101 13.57 2.87 -6.28
N ASP A 102 14.15 2.43 -5.17
CA ASP A 102 15.60 2.38 -4.93
C ASP A 102 16.01 0.92 -5.08
N ASP A 103 16.52 0.55 -6.26
CA ASP A 103 16.74 -0.86 -6.65
C ASP A 103 15.48 -1.71 -6.49
N GLY A 104 14.32 -1.13 -6.78
CA GLY A 104 13.03 -1.79 -6.63
C GLY A 104 12.40 -1.64 -5.26
N TRP A 105 13.13 -1.17 -4.26
CA TRP A 105 12.62 -1.02 -2.89
C TRP A 105 11.95 0.32 -2.69
N LEU A 106 10.90 0.29 -1.87
CA LEU A 106 10.13 1.48 -1.51
C LEU A 106 10.06 1.59 0.01
N ASP A 107 10.45 2.73 0.54
CA ASP A 107 10.23 3.10 1.92
C ASP A 107 9.05 4.06 1.96
N ILE A 108 7.88 3.55 2.33
CA ILE A 108 6.65 4.33 2.41
C ILE A 108 6.47 4.83 3.82
N GLU A 109 6.57 6.13 3.99
CA GLU A 109 6.42 6.79 5.29
C GLU A 109 5.02 7.38 5.41
N PHE A 110 4.37 7.10 6.54
CA PHE A 110 3.09 7.69 6.91
C PHE A 110 3.30 8.57 8.14
N PRO A 111 3.56 9.88 7.95
CA PRO A 111 3.90 10.75 9.08
C PRO A 111 2.83 10.81 10.16
N ASP A 112 1.55 10.74 9.78
CA ASP A 112 0.45 10.78 10.75
C ASP A 112 0.43 9.55 11.67
N LEU A 113 1.00 8.44 11.24
CA LEU A 113 1.08 7.21 12.01
C LEU A 113 2.46 6.98 12.60
N ASP A 114 3.41 7.82 12.26
CA ASP A 114 4.83 7.66 12.64
C ASP A 114 5.35 6.26 12.28
N MET A 115 5.01 5.80 11.06
CA MET A 115 5.37 4.48 10.55
C MET A 115 6.03 4.58 9.19
N THR A 116 6.97 3.69 8.94
CA THR A 116 7.59 3.50 7.63
C THR A 116 7.55 2.01 7.27
N LEU A 117 7.07 1.71 6.06
CA LEU A 117 7.02 0.34 5.54
C LEU A 117 8.08 0.16 4.47
N ARG A 118 8.85 -0.91 4.58
CA ARG A 118 9.79 -1.30 3.54
C ARG A 118 9.18 -2.38 2.67
N VAL A 119 8.81 -2.01 1.47
CA VAL A 119 8.00 -2.84 0.57
C VAL A 119 8.54 -2.76 -0.85
N PHE A 120 7.98 -3.56 -1.75
CA PHE A 120 8.19 -3.39 -3.18
C PHE A 120 6.85 -3.49 -3.91
N TYR A 121 6.80 -2.91 -5.10
CA TYR A 121 5.62 -2.91 -5.95
C TYR A 121 5.33 -4.33 -6.43
N LYS A 122 4.08 -4.76 -6.30
CA LYS A 122 3.62 -6.06 -6.79
C LYS A 122 2.68 -5.91 -7.98
N GLU A 123 1.60 -5.16 -7.80
CA GLU A 123 0.63 -4.93 -8.87
C GLU A 123 -0.23 -3.71 -8.59
N ALA A 124 -0.81 -3.14 -9.64
CA ALA A 124 -1.86 -2.14 -9.54
C ALA A 124 -3.09 -2.66 -10.26
N SER A 125 -4.26 -2.43 -9.70
CA SER A 125 -5.51 -2.96 -10.26
C SER A 125 -6.72 -2.11 -9.89
N ASP A 126 -7.88 -2.50 -10.40
CA ASP A 126 -9.18 -1.84 -10.21
C ASP A 126 -9.12 -0.34 -10.52
N TYR A 127 -8.47 -0.01 -11.64
CA TYR A 127 -8.42 1.35 -12.09
C TYR A 127 -9.83 1.84 -12.44
N GLU A 128 -10.29 2.85 -11.71
CA GLU A 128 -11.64 3.39 -11.86
C GLU A 128 -11.58 4.87 -12.19
N PRO A 129 -11.83 5.25 -13.45
CA PRO A 129 -11.95 6.66 -13.80
C PRO A 129 -13.20 7.25 -13.13
N LEU A 130 -13.05 8.40 -12.49
CA LEU A 130 -14.14 9.12 -11.85
C LEU A 130 -14.68 10.23 -12.73
N THR A 131 -13.97 10.57 -13.81
CA THR A 131 -14.32 11.59 -14.77
C THR A 131 -14.51 10.93 -16.14
N TYR A 132 -15.56 11.33 -16.87
CA TYR A 132 -15.79 10.81 -18.21
C TYR A 132 -14.65 11.20 -19.16
N LEU A 133 -14.27 10.27 -20.03
CA LEU A 133 -13.15 10.46 -20.96
C LEU A 133 -13.35 11.69 -21.88
N TRP A 134 -14.59 11.97 -22.28
CA TRP A 134 -14.91 13.09 -23.17
C TRP A 134 -14.98 14.44 -22.46
N ARG A 135 -14.95 14.44 -21.12
CA ARG A 135 -14.96 15.69 -20.35
C ARG A 135 -13.57 16.33 -20.39
N GLU A 136 -13.52 17.61 -20.66
CA GLU A 136 -12.31 18.40 -20.60
C GLU A 136 -12.11 18.99 -19.19
N GLY A 137 -10.89 19.41 -18.90
CA GLY A 137 -10.55 20.01 -17.62
C GLY A 137 -10.12 18.98 -16.60
N LYS A 138 -10.53 19.20 -15.35
CA LYS A 138 -10.04 18.41 -14.22
C LYS A 138 -10.45 16.95 -14.32
N GLN A 139 -9.50 16.06 -14.08
CA GLN A 139 -9.67 14.62 -14.16
C GLN A 139 -9.32 13.98 -12.82
N ALA A 140 -10.07 12.95 -12.45
CA ALA A 140 -9.81 12.18 -11.24
C ALA A 140 -10.02 10.70 -11.51
N SER A 141 -9.26 9.87 -10.79
CA SER A 141 -9.38 8.42 -10.87
C SER A 141 -9.02 7.79 -9.54
N ARG A 142 -9.44 6.55 -9.34
CA ARG A 142 -9.06 5.73 -8.19
C ARG A 142 -8.46 4.43 -8.68
N PHE A 143 -7.54 3.90 -7.91
CA PHE A 143 -6.94 2.61 -8.17
C PHE A 143 -6.34 2.11 -6.88
N TYR A 144 -5.99 0.82 -6.82
CA TYR A 144 -5.21 0.35 -5.69
C TYR A 144 -3.93 -0.31 -6.17
N VAL A 145 -2.93 -0.25 -5.29
CA VAL A 145 -1.63 -0.85 -5.51
C VAL A 145 -1.39 -1.84 -4.38
N THR A 146 -0.98 -3.05 -4.74
CA THR A 146 -0.56 -4.05 -3.79
C THR A 146 0.96 -4.03 -3.68
N PHE A 147 1.44 -3.87 -2.46
CA PHE A 147 2.86 -3.91 -2.13
C PHE A 147 3.16 -5.18 -1.34
N ARG A 148 4.37 -5.68 -1.48
CA ARG A 148 4.83 -6.83 -0.71
C ARG A 148 5.80 -6.36 0.37
N GLU A 149 5.49 -6.66 1.63
CA GLU A 149 6.38 -6.42 2.77
C GLU A 149 6.99 -7.76 3.18
N PRO A 150 8.26 -8.03 2.82
CA PRO A 150 8.85 -9.33 3.08
C PRO A 150 9.22 -9.53 4.56
N ASN A 151 9.53 -8.45 5.28
CA ASN A 151 9.97 -8.53 6.67
C ASN A 151 9.13 -7.65 7.58
N PRO A 152 7.84 -8.02 7.86
CA PRO A 152 7.00 -7.23 8.76
C PRO A 152 7.49 -7.34 10.20
N THR A 153 7.32 -6.27 10.93
CA THR A 153 7.65 -6.23 12.36
C THR A 153 6.43 -6.43 13.24
#